data_026f6d0fe30185dc566446756679844e
#
_entry.id   026f6d0fe30185dc566446756679844e
#
_cell.length_a   1.000
_cell.length_b   1.000
_cell.length_c   1.000
_cell.angle_alpha   90.00
_cell.angle_beta   90.00
_cell.angle_gamma   90.00
#
_symmetry.space_group_name_H-M   'P 1'
#
loop_
_entity.id
_entity.type
_entity.pdbx_description
1 polymer ?
#
loop_
_entity_poly.entity_id
_entity_poly.type
_entity_poly.pdbx_seq_one_letter_code
_entity_poly.pdbx_strand_id
1 'polypeptide(L)'
;MPEETWMKAKKTLNQRDLLDRGWHLARTPLEIDVAEIEYALMRSYEAFGRWQAECLETVIEFSASGPENALLHIIRMNDRPKSIRDLAQMTNRDDIPNIQYSLRKLVKADLVKRQGSGRAGVTYEVTPLGHRVTERYADIRSALLIDAVTRVPDLADRLEDAARTLELMTGIYEQSARAAATHRRRHPQPEAIGAREDDAG
;
A
#
# COMPACT_ATOMS: atom_id res chain seq x y z
N MET A 1 23.40 -16.80 35.57
CA MET A 1 23.97 -16.78 34.19
C MET A 1 24.49 -15.40 33.94
N PRO A 2 25.77 -15.20 33.60
CA PRO A 2 26.32 -13.86 33.41
C PRO A 2 25.71 -13.20 32.16
N GLU A 3 25.33 -11.94 32.27
CA GLU A 3 24.79 -11.08 31.18
C GLU A 3 25.63 -11.08 29.89
N GLU A 4 26.96 -11.26 30.04
CA GLU A 4 27.90 -11.36 28.92
C GLU A 4 27.63 -12.55 27.97
N THR A 5 27.15 -13.68 28.51
CA THR A 5 26.87 -14.87 27.67
C THR A 5 25.62 -14.66 26.84
N TRP A 6 24.63 -13.92 27.37
CA TRP A 6 23.39 -13.60 26.63
C TRP A 6 23.62 -12.55 25.55
N MET A 7 24.44 -11.52 25.83
CA MET A 7 24.83 -10.52 24.83
C MET A 7 25.66 -11.11 23.69
N LYS A 8 26.57 -12.05 24.00
CA LYS A 8 27.34 -12.77 22.98
C LYS A 8 26.44 -13.66 22.10
N ALA A 9 25.46 -14.35 22.70
CA ALA A 9 24.50 -15.17 21.95
C ALA A 9 23.61 -14.30 21.02
N LYS A 10 23.15 -13.13 21.50
CA LYS A 10 22.36 -12.19 20.70
C LYS A 10 23.16 -11.58 19.55
N LYS A 11 24.44 -11.29 19.78
CA LYS A 11 25.36 -10.77 18.76
C LYS A 11 25.68 -11.82 17.69
N THR A 12 25.74 -13.09 18.05
CA THR A 12 26.01 -14.21 17.13
C THR A 12 24.78 -14.54 16.27
N LEU A 13 23.56 -14.45 16.84
CA LEU A 13 22.30 -14.62 16.07
C LEU A 13 22.13 -13.49 15.04
N ASN A 14 22.37 -12.24 15.41
CA ASN A 14 22.30 -11.11 14.50
C ASN A 14 23.32 -11.20 13.36
N GLN A 15 24.50 -11.77 13.62
CA GLN A 15 25.53 -11.90 12.60
C GLN A 15 25.25 -13.05 11.61
N ARG A 16 24.57 -14.12 12.04
CA ARG A 16 24.05 -15.20 11.16
C ARG A 16 22.86 -14.70 10.32
N ASP A 17 21.93 -13.98 10.93
CA ASP A 17 20.81 -13.35 10.21
C ASP A 17 21.29 -12.37 9.13
N LEU A 18 22.37 -11.62 9.40
CA LEU A 18 22.97 -10.68 8.47
C LEU A 18 23.57 -11.36 7.22
N LEU A 19 24.12 -12.56 7.36
CA LEU A 19 24.72 -13.30 6.23
C LEU A 19 23.66 -13.91 5.31
N ASP A 20 22.52 -14.34 5.84
CA ASP A 20 21.42 -14.93 5.08
C ASP A 20 20.46 -13.88 4.48
N ARG A 21 20.52 -12.63 4.96
CA ARG A 21 19.69 -11.50 4.53
C ARG A 21 20.50 -10.43 3.81
N GLY A 22 21.37 -10.82 2.92
CA GLY A 22 22.29 -9.96 2.20
C GLY A 22 21.65 -8.99 1.22
N TRP A 23 20.88 -8.02 1.73
CA TRP A 23 20.38 -6.92 0.92
C TRP A 23 21.53 -5.99 0.52
N HIS A 24 21.70 -5.74 -0.77
CA HIS A 24 22.72 -4.80 -1.26
C HIS A 24 22.54 -3.36 -0.74
N LEU A 25 21.34 -3.03 -0.26
CA LEU A 25 20.97 -1.74 0.32
C LEU A 25 21.31 -1.63 1.82
N ALA A 26 21.60 -2.75 2.51
CA ALA A 26 21.70 -2.81 3.96
C ALA A 26 23.16 -3.02 4.40
N ARG A 27 23.78 -1.98 4.94
CA ARG A 27 25.19 -1.96 5.43
C ARG A 27 25.28 -1.90 6.94
N THR A 28 24.20 -1.46 7.60
CA THR A 28 24.11 -1.32 9.06
C THR A 28 22.88 -2.09 9.58
N PRO A 29 22.82 -2.43 10.88
CA PRO A 29 21.63 -3.08 11.46
C PRO A 29 20.33 -2.32 11.20
N LEU A 30 20.35 -0.99 11.28
CA LEU A 30 19.16 -0.18 11.00
C LEU A 30 18.73 -0.28 9.54
N GLU A 31 19.68 -0.25 8.59
CA GLU A 31 19.37 -0.41 7.16
C GLU A 31 18.78 -1.80 6.86
N ILE A 32 19.21 -2.83 7.60
CA ILE A 32 18.62 -4.16 7.49
C ILE A 32 17.16 -4.13 7.96
N ASP A 33 16.88 -3.55 9.12
CA ASP A 33 15.54 -3.46 9.66
C ASP A 33 14.60 -2.67 8.71
N VAL A 34 15.12 -1.59 8.12
CA VAL A 34 14.36 -0.83 7.10
C VAL A 34 14.12 -1.66 5.84
N ALA A 35 15.11 -2.37 5.31
CA ALA A 35 14.95 -3.23 4.14
C ALA A 35 13.95 -4.37 4.39
N GLU A 36 13.95 -4.96 5.59
CA GLU A 36 12.98 -6.00 5.98
C GLU A 36 11.55 -5.46 6.02
N ILE A 37 11.33 -4.24 6.55
CA ILE A 37 10.00 -3.64 6.55
C ILE A 37 9.53 -3.30 5.13
N GLU A 38 10.43 -2.79 4.27
CA GLU A 38 10.12 -2.51 2.86
C GLU A 38 9.71 -3.77 2.10
N TYR A 39 10.44 -4.87 2.31
CA TYR A 39 10.09 -6.17 1.73
C TYR A 39 8.76 -6.71 2.27
N ALA A 40 8.53 -6.58 3.58
CA ALA A 40 7.26 -6.98 4.20
C ALA A 40 6.09 -6.15 3.66
N LEU A 41 6.25 -4.84 3.49
CA LEU A 41 5.24 -3.94 2.91
C LEU A 41 4.88 -4.37 1.48
N MET A 42 5.87 -4.61 0.63
CA MET A 42 5.65 -5.04 -0.76
C MET A 42 4.84 -6.35 -0.81
N ARG A 43 5.23 -7.35 -0.03
CA ARG A 43 4.52 -8.63 0.01
C ARG A 43 3.12 -8.51 0.61
N SER A 44 2.97 -7.71 1.66
CA SER A 44 1.67 -7.48 2.32
C SER A 44 0.72 -6.75 1.40
N TYR A 45 1.19 -5.77 0.64
CA TYR A 45 0.39 -5.04 -0.34
C TYR A 45 -0.18 -5.98 -1.42
N GLU A 46 0.66 -6.85 -1.98
CA GLU A 46 0.23 -7.85 -2.97
C GLU A 46 -0.76 -8.87 -2.40
N ALA A 47 -0.52 -9.37 -1.18
CA ALA A 47 -1.42 -10.30 -0.51
C ALA A 47 -2.76 -9.64 -0.17
N PHE A 48 -2.72 -8.40 0.31
CA PHE A 48 -3.92 -7.61 0.61
C PHE A 48 -4.74 -7.31 -0.64
N GLY A 49 -4.08 -6.96 -1.75
CA GLY A 49 -4.75 -6.73 -3.03
C GLY A 49 -5.48 -7.98 -3.55
N ARG A 50 -4.85 -9.14 -3.48
CA ARG A 50 -5.51 -10.42 -3.82
C ARG A 50 -6.68 -10.70 -2.90
N TRP A 51 -6.51 -10.58 -1.60
CA TRP A 51 -7.60 -10.74 -0.63
C TRP A 51 -8.79 -9.84 -0.94
N GLN A 52 -8.54 -8.57 -1.24
CA GLN A 52 -9.60 -7.62 -1.58
C GLN A 52 -10.38 -8.03 -2.83
N ALA A 53 -9.70 -8.48 -3.87
CA ALA A 53 -10.32 -8.93 -5.11
C ALA A 53 -11.17 -10.18 -4.88
N GLU A 54 -10.60 -11.24 -4.31
CA GLU A 54 -11.29 -12.49 -4.01
C GLU A 54 -12.51 -12.28 -3.12
N CYS A 55 -12.37 -11.49 -2.05
CA CYS A 55 -13.47 -11.21 -1.14
C CYS A 55 -14.63 -10.47 -1.84
N LEU A 56 -14.34 -9.54 -2.75
CA LEU A 56 -15.38 -8.84 -3.51
C LEU A 56 -16.06 -9.74 -4.54
N GLU A 57 -15.31 -10.61 -5.23
CA GLU A 57 -15.85 -11.56 -6.22
C GLU A 57 -16.82 -12.56 -5.60
N THR A 58 -16.67 -12.90 -4.30
CA THR A 58 -17.64 -13.75 -3.59
C THR A 58 -18.99 -13.07 -3.35
N VAL A 59 -19.04 -11.74 -3.45
CA VAL A 59 -20.25 -10.95 -3.15
C VAL A 59 -21.00 -10.52 -4.39
N ILE A 60 -20.29 -10.27 -5.48
CA ILE A 60 -20.85 -9.79 -6.74
C ILE A 60 -20.03 -10.28 -7.92
N GLU A 61 -20.69 -10.65 -9.01
CA GLU A 61 -20.04 -10.96 -10.29
C GLU A 61 -19.45 -9.70 -10.93
N PHE A 62 -18.35 -9.22 -10.33
CA PHE A 62 -17.62 -8.04 -10.77
C PHE A 62 -16.14 -8.26 -10.57
N SER A 63 -15.41 -8.42 -11.66
CA SER A 63 -13.95 -8.53 -11.61
C SER A 63 -13.34 -7.18 -11.28
N ALA A 64 -13.05 -6.98 -9.99
CA ALA A 64 -12.38 -5.81 -9.47
C ALA A 64 -10.97 -6.16 -8.98
N SER A 65 -10.05 -5.26 -9.23
CA SER A 65 -8.74 -5.30 -8.60
C SER A 65 -8.79 -4.71 -7.16
N GLY A 66 -7.73 -4.95 -6.38
CA GLY A 66 -7.60 -4.34 -5.05
C GLY A 66 -7.84 -2.81 -5.04
N PRO A 67 -7.27 -2.02 -5.98
CA PRO A 67 -7.53 -0.59 -6.07
C PRO A 67 -9.00 -0.19 -6.26
N GLU A 68 -9.79 -0.91 -7.04
CA GLU A 68 -11.22 -0.64 -7.21
C GLU A 68 -11.98 -0.94 -5.91
N ASN A 69 -11.67 -2.07 -5.26
CA ASN A 69 -12.27 -2.40 -3.98
C ASN A 69 -11.92 -1.36 -2.91
N ALA A 70 -10.67 -0.95 -2.82
CA ALA A 70 -10.23 0.09 -1.88
C ALA A 70 -11.00 1.41 -2.10
N LEU A 71 -11.17 1.85 -3.36
CA LEU A 71 -11.95 3.05 -3.67
C LEU A 71 -13.42 2.90 -3.27
N LEU A 72 -14.05 1.75 -3.52
CA LEU A 72 -15.43 1.50 -3.11
C LEU A 72 -15.61 1.67 -1.60
N HIS A 73 -14.72 1.07 -0.79
CA HIS A 73 -14.78 1.16 0.66
C HIS A 73 -14.47 2.57 1.17
N ILE A 74 -13.54 3.29 0.55
CA ILE A 74 -13.24 4.68 0.91
C ILE A 74 -14.42 5.61 0.56
N ILE A 75 -15.09 5.41 -0.58
CA ILE A 75 -16.30 6.16 -0.92
C ILE A 75 -17.40 5.89 0.11
N ARG A 76 -17.56 4.62 0.54
CA ARG A 76 -18.52 4.22 1.58
C ARG A 76 -18.23 4.81 2.95
N MET A 77 -16.97 5.07 3.25
CA MET A 77 -16.53 5.55 4.56
C MET A 77 -17.19 6.89 4.91
N ASN A 78 -17.80 6.93 6.11
CA ASN A 78 -18.50 8.11 6.65
C ASN A 78 -19.75 8.55 5.85
N ASP A 79 -20.28 7.75 4.94
CA ASP A 79 -21.51 8.02 4.16
C ASP A 79 -21.57 9.45 3.58
N ARG A 80 -20.44 9.96 3.09
CA ARG A 80 -20.33 11.30 2.51
C ARG A 80 -19.78 11.23 1.09
N PRO A 81 -20.37 11.98 0.13
CA PRO A 81 -19.83 12.09 -1.21
C PRO A 81 -18.39 12.58 -1.18
N LYS A 82 -17.54 12.04 -2.04
CA LYS A 82 -16.12 12.37 -2.13
C LYS A 82 -15.73 12.80 -3.54
N SER A 83 -14.94 13.86 -3.64
CA SER A 83 -14.34 14.28 -4.91
C SER A 83 -13.15 13.38 -5.27
N ILE A 84 -12.68 13.44 -6.53
CA ILE A 84 -11.44 12.76 -6.94
C ILE A 84 -10.25 13.22 -6.11
N ARG A 85 -10.22 14.50 -5.72
CA ARG A 85 -9.14 15.03 -4.87
C ARG A 85 -9.16 14.40 -3.49
N ASP A 86 -10.34 14.25 -2.87
CA ASP A 86 -10.47 13.59 -1.58
C ASP A 86 -10.01 12.14 -1.68
N LEU A 87 -10.43 11.43 -2.75
CA LEU A 87 -10.04 10.04 -2.98
C LEU A 87 -8.52 9.89 -3.18
N ALA A 88 -7.91 10.77 -3.96
CA ALA A 88 -6.47 10.78 -4.17
C ALA A 88 -5.72 10.99 -2.83
N GLN A 89 -6.16 11.97 -2.05
CA GLN A 89 -5.57 12.26 -0.73
C GLN A 89 -5.75 11.10 0.25
N MET A 90 -6.97 10.52 0.34
CA MET A 90 -7.28 9.44 1.28
C MET A 90 -6.59 8.12 0.91
N THR A 91 -6.25 7.91 -0.36
CA THR A 91 -5.51 6.73 -0.82
C THR A 91 -4.01 6.96 -0.94
N ASN A 92 -3.55 8.16 -0.64
CA ASN A 92 -2.16 8.60 -0.85
C ASN A 92 -1.68 8.34 -2.29
N ARG A 93 -2.55 8.65 -3.29
CA ARG A 93 -2.28 8.42 -4.71
C ARG A 93 -2.25 9.73 -5.48
N ASP A 94 -1.35 9.82 -6.46
CA ASP A 94 -1.21 10.94 -7.40
C ASP A 94 -1.59 10.56 -8.84
N ASP A 95 -1.84 9.29 -9.11
CA ASP A 95 -2.20 8.73 -10.42
C ASP A 95 -3.68 8.95 -10.78
N ILE A 96 -4.09 10.21 -10.85
CA ILE A 96 -5.49 10.62 -11.12
C ILE A 96 -6.13 9.87 -12.30
N PRO A 97 -5.46 9.62 -13.45
CA PRO A 97 -6.05 8.85 -14.55
C PRO A 97 -6.50 7.43 -14.15
N ASN A 98 -5.72 6.73 -13.33
CA ASN A 98 -6.07 5.39 -12.87
C ASN A 98 -7.21 5.43 -11.83
N ILE A 99 -7.25 6.43 -10.95
CA ILE A 99 -8.39 6.65 -10.05
C ILE A 99 -9.66 6.86 -10.89
N GLN A 100 -9.62 7.70 -11.92
CA GLN A 100 -10.75 7.94 -12.82
C GLN A 100 -11.18 6.68 -13.58
N TYR A 101 -10.21 5.85 -14.00
CA TYR A 101 -10.50 4.58 -14.65
C TYR A 101 -11.27 3.64 -13.70
N SER A 102 -10.78 3.46 -12.48
CA SER A 102 -11.42 2.64 -11.47
C SER A 102 -12.81 3.16 -11.09
N LEU A 103 -12.98 4.47 -10.97
CA LEU A 103 -14.30 5.08 -10.75
C LEU A 103 -15.28 4.80 -11.88
N ARG A 104 -14.86 4.86 -13.16
CA ARG A 104 -15.72 4.50 -14.29
C ARG A 104 -16.18 3.04 -14.23
N LYS A 105 -15.31 2.12 -13.82
CA LYS A 105 -15.67 0.71 -13.61
C LYS A 105 -16.72 0.54 -12.52
N LEU A 106 -16.52 1.19 -11.37
CA LEU A 106 -17.46 1.15 -10.23
C LEU A 106 -18.83 1.76 -10.59
N VAL A 107 -18.83 2.85 -11.36
CA VAL A 107 -20.08 3.47 -11.86
C VAL A 107 -20.79 2.55 -12.86
N LYS A 108 -20.05 1.92 -13.78
CA LYS A 108 -20.61 0.96 -14.75
C LYS A 108 -21.22 -0.28 -14.06
N ALA A 109 -20.64 -0.70 -12.94
CA ALA A 109 -21.15 -1.80 -12.12
C ALA A 109 -22.30 -1.39 -11.18
N ASP A 110 -22.78 -0.15 -11.26
CA ASP A 110 -23.82 0.42 -10.38
C ASP A 110 -23.46 0.35 -8.87
N LEU A 111 -22.18 0.29 -8.52
CA LEU A 111 -21.72 0.30 -7.12
C LEU A 111 -21.56 1.72 -6.58
N VAL A 112 -21.24 2.66 -7.49
CA VAL A 112 -21.00 4.07 -7.19
C VAL A 112 -21.76 4.92 -8.21
N LYS A 113 -22.35 6.01 -7.75
CA LYS A 113 -22.94 7.04 -8.61
C LYS A 113 -22.09 8.30 -8.61
N ARG A 114 -22.03 8.93 -9.77
CA ARG A 114 -21.40 10.24 -9.97
C ARG A 114 -22.45 11.33 -9.82
N GLN A 115 -22.15 12.36 -9.05
CA GLN A 115 -23.02 13.51 -8.81
C GLN A 115 -22.29 14.82 -9.08
N GLY A 116 -23.08 15.87 -9.35
CA GLY A 116 -22.56 17.21 -9.54
C GLY A 116 -22.01 17.47 -10.94
N SER A 117 -21.86 18.76 -11.24
CA SER A 117 -21.29 19.26 -12.49
C SER A 117 -20.81 20.71 -12.29
N GLY A 118 -20.03 21.23 -13.23
CA GLY A 118 -19.61 22.62 -13.25
C GLY A 118 -18.77 23.06 -12.02
N ARG A 119 -19.04 24.24 -11.50
CA ARG A 119 -18.27 24.85 -10.37
C ARG A 119 -18.43 24.12 -9.04
N ALA A 120 -19.55 23.44 -8.79
CA ALA A 120 -19.78 22.64 -7.59
C ALA A 120 -18.90 21.39 -7.54
N GLY A 121 -18.28 21.06 -8.67
CA GLY A 121 -17.41 19.88 -8.78
C GLY A 121 -18.18 18.57 -8.94
N VAL A 122 -17.43 17.52 -9.23
CA VAL A 122 -17.96 16.16 -9.35
C VAL A 122 -17.61 15.40 -8.09
N THR A 123 -18.59 14.72 -7.51
CA THR A 123 -18.43 13.81 -6.36
C THR A 123 -18.96 12.43 -6.69
N TYR A 124 -18.55 11.48 -5.89
CA TYR A 124 -18.92 10.06 -5.98
C TYR A 124 -19.52 9.60 -4.67
N GLU A 125 -20.56 8.82 -4.75
CA GLU A 125 -21.31 8.29 -3.63
C GLU A 125 -21.72 6.84 -3.89
N VAL A 126 -21.83 6.04 -2.84
CA VAL A 126 -22.24 4.64 -2.96
C VAL A 126 -23.72 4.54 -3.30
N THR A 127 -24.07 3.64 -4.21
CA THR A 127 -25.48 3.34 -4.54
C THR A 127 -26.10 2.39 -3.49
N PRO A 128 -27.42 2.18 -3.51
CA PRO A 128 -28.04 1.13 -2.68
C PRO A 128 -27.46 -0.27 -2.93
N LEU A 129 -27.07 -0.58 -4.17
CA LEU A 129 -26.37 -1.84 -4.48
C LEU A 129 -24.99 -1.85 -3.85
N GLY A 130 -24.21 -0.77 -3.99
CA GLY A 130 -22.89 -0.64 -3.38
C GLY A 130 -22.93 -0.75 -1.85
N HIS A 131 -23.99 -0.23 -1.19
CA HIS A 131 -24.21 -0.43 0.24
C HIS A 131 -24.33 -1.91 0.58
N ARG A 132 -25.23 -2.64 -0.07
CA ARG A 132 -25.42 -4.09 0.15
C ARG A 132 -24.14 -4.90 -0.09
N VAL A 133 -23.41 -4.57 -1.15
CA VAL A 133 -22.16 -5.25 -1.50
C VAL A 133 -21.10 -5.01 -0.42
N THR A 134 -20.93 -3.77 0.04
CA THR A 134 -19.94 -3.46 1.10
C THR A 134 -20.32 -4.04 2.46
N GLU A 135 -21.59 -4.14 2.79
CA GLU A 135 -22.07 -4.83 4.00
C GLU A 135 -21.76 -6.32 3.92
N ARG A 136 -22.12 -6.97 2.81
CA ARG A 136 -21.80 -8.39 2.61
C ARG A 136 -20.31 -8.69 2.62
N TYR A 137 -19.51 -7.79 2.03
CA TYR A 137 -18.05 -7.86 2.12
C TYR A 137 -17.57 -7.80 3.57
N ALA A 138 -18.16 -6.93 4.40
CA ALA A 138 -17.81 -6.82 5.83
C ALA A 138 -18.13 -8.11 6.59
N ASP A 139 -19.26 -8.79 6.29
CA ASP A 139 -19.60 -10.09 6.88
C ASP A 139 -18.55 -11.15 6.56
N ILE A 140 -18.16 -11.27 5.28
CA ILE A 140 -17.12 -12.22 4.84
C ILE A 140 -15.79 -11.88 5.48
N ARG A 141 -15.43 -10.59 5.51
CA ARG A 141 -14.21 -10.14 6.18
C ARG A 141 -14.19 -10.53 7.66
N SER A 142 -15.31 -10.37 8.34
CA SER A 142 -15.44 -10.75 9.76
C SER A 142 -15.26 -12.25 9.94
N ALA A 143 -15.94 -13.05 9.13
CA ALA A 143 -15.92 -14.51 9.25
C ALA A 143 -14.56 -15.14 8.91
N LEU A 144 -13.83 -14.57 7.95
CA LEU A 144 -12.57 -15.16 7.47
C LEU A 144 -11.34 -14.47 8.04
N LEU A 145 -11.26 -13.13 7.93
CA LEU A 145 -10.05 -12.39 8.28
C LEU A 145 -10.00 -12.08 9.79
N ILE A 146 -11.07 -11.52 10.34
CA ILE A 146 -11.06 -11.13 11.76
C ILE A 146 -10.99 -12.37 12.65
N ASP A 147 -11.74 -13.41 12.32
CA ASP A 147 -11.66 -14.69 13.04
C ASP A 147 -10.24 -15.29 12.97
N ALA A 148 -9.56 -15.25 11.81
CA ALA A 148 -8.19 -15.69 11.70
C ALA A 148 -7.20 -14.84 12.53
N VAL A 149 -7.37 -13.53 12.56
CA VAL A 149 -6.55 -12.60 13.37
C VAL A 149 -6.69 -12.92 14.86
N THR A 150 -7.90 -13.17 15.34
CA THR A 150 -8.14 -13.47 16.76
C THR A 150 -7.52 -14.79 17.23
N ARG A 151 -7.24 -15.70 16.33
CA ARG A 151 -6.57 -16.99 16.64
C ARG A 151 -5.05 -16.88 16.78
N VAL A 152 -4.46 -15.77 16.38
CA VAL A 152 -3.00 -15.55 16.54
C VAL A 152 -2.76 -14.83 17.85
N PRO A 153 -2.04 -15.45 18.81
CA PRO A 153 -1.77 -14.83 20.10
C PRO A 153 -1.09 -13.46 19.94
N ASP A 154 -1.51 -12.50 20.74
CA ASP A 154 -0.93 -11.14 20.82
C ASP A 154 -0.97 -10.31 19.52
N LEU A 155 -1.57 -10.84 18.44
CA LEU A 155 -1.63 -10.11 17.18
C LEU A 155 -2.53 -8.88 17.26
N ALA A 156 -3.72 -9.04 17.89
CA ALA A 156 -4.67 -7.94 18.03
C ALA A 156 -4.07 -6.73 18.77
N ASP A 157 -3.32 -6.99 19.85
CA ASP A 157 -2.69 -5.95 20.68
C ASP A 157 -1.56 -5.20 19.92
N ARG A 158 -0.99 -5.84 18.90
CA ARG A 158 0.10 -5.27 18.10
C ARG A 158 -0.38 -4.48 16.87
N LEU A 159 -1.66 -4.58 16.50
CA LEU A 159 -2.17 -3.96 15.27
C LEU A 159 -2.14 -2.43 15.34
N GLU A 160 -2.43 -1.84 16.49
CA GLU A 160 -2.41 -0.39 16.66
C GLU A 160 -0.99 0.18 16.52
N ASP A 161 0.00 -0.46 17.13
CA ASP A 161 1.40 -0.05 17.02
C ASP A 161 1.94 -0.26 15.60
N ALA A 162 1.53 -1.35 14.95
CA ALA A 162 1.88 -1.58 13.55
C ALA A 162 1.30 -0.50 12.63
N ALA A 163 0.03 -0.12 12.83
CA ALA A 163 -0.61 0.95 12.06
C ALA A 163 0.11 2.29 12.24
N ARG A 164 0.42 2.68 13.49
CA ARG A 164 1.19 3.91 13.78
C ARG A 164 2.58 3.90 13.14
N THR A 165 3.26 2.76 13.19
CA THR A 165 4.58 2.62 12.56
C THR A 165 4.50 2.81 11.05
N LEU A 166 3.50 2.22 10.40
CA LEU A 166 3.28 2.37 8.96
C LEU A 166 2.93 3.81 8.58
N GLU A 167 2.14 4.52 9.37
CA GLU A 167 1.83 5.95 9.16
C GLU A 167 3.10 6.82 9.25
N LEU A 168 3.96 6.59 10.25
CA LEU A 168 5.24 7.28 10.36
C LEU A 168 6.15 7.00 9.16
N MET A 169 6.25 5.73 8.75
CA MET A 169 7.04 5.35 7.58
C MET A 169 6.50 5.98 6.29
N THR A 170 5.18 6.09 6.13
CA THR A 170 4.55 6.79 4.99
C THR A 170 5.05 8.24 4.92
N GLY A 171 5.03 8.97 6.02
CA GLY A 171 5.54 10.35 6.07
C GLY A 171 7.03 10.46 5.73
N ILE A 172 7.85 9.52 6.21
CA ILE A 172 9.30 9.45 5.93
C ILE A 172 9.54 9.19 4.44
N TYR A 173 8.83 8.23 3.84
CA TYR A 173 8.94 7.93 2.40
C TYR A 173 8.55 9.13 1.54
N GLU A 174 7.45 9.81 1.86
CA GLU A 174 7.02 11.01 1.12
C GLU A 174 8.05 12.14 1.19
N GLN A 175 8.61 12.40 2.38
CA GLN A 175 9.65 13.40 2.55
C GLN A 175 10.91 13.03 1.76
N SER A 176 11.33 11.77 1.84
CA SER A 176 12.49 11.25 1.13
C SER A 176 12.32 11.31 -0.39
N ALA A 177 11.11 10.97 -0.88
CA ALA A 177 10.79 11.07 -2.31
C ALA A 177 10.84 12.51 -2.81
N ARG A 178 10.33 13.48 -2.04
CA ARG A 178 10.45 14.92 -2.36
C ARG A 178 11.90 15.38 -2.40
N ALA A 179 12.72 14.95 -1.44
CA ALA A 179 14.15 15.26 -1.40
C ALA A 179 14.87 14.67 -2.63
N ALA A 180 14.63 13.39 -2.95
CA ALA A 180 15.22 12.73 -4.12
C ALA A 180 14.84 13.43 -5.42
N ALA A 181 13.58 13.84 -5.58
CA ALA A 181 13.12 14.59 -6.76
C ALA A 181 13.85 15.93 -6.92
N THR A 182 14.22 16.59 -5.81
CA THR A 182 14.99 17.83 -5.83
C THR A 182 16.44 17.58 -6.27
N HIS A 183 17.04 16.47 -5.86
CA HIS A 183 18.39 16.10 -6.28
C HIS A 183 18.44 15.66 -7.76
N ARG A 184 17.40 15.00 -8.27
CA ARG A 184 17.33 14.55 -9.67
C ARG A 184 17.49 15.69 -10.69
N ARG A 185 17.13 16.92 -10.35
CA ARG A 185 17.24 18.10 -11.22
C ARG A 185 18.66 18.68 -11.28
N ARG A 186 19.59 18.26 -10.42
CA ARG A 186 20.97 18.77 -10.31
C ARG A 186 22.02 17.85 -10.95
N HIS A 187 21.67 16.62 -11.33
CA HIS A 187 22.60 15.78 -12.07
C HIS A 187 22.49 16.12 -13.57
N PRO A 188 23.61 16.52 -14.22
CA PRO A 188 23.68 16.45 -15.68
C PRO A 188 23.39 15.01 -16.09
N GLN A 189 22.68 14.84 -17.22
CA GLN A 189 22.47 13.49 -17.78
C GLN A 189 23.83 12.80 -17.87
N PRO A 190 23.97 11.51 -17.50
CA PRO A 190 25.17 10.78 -17.80
C PRO A 190 25.37 10.86 -19.30
N GLU A 191 26.48 11.47 -19.72
CA GLU A 191 26.92 11.43 -21.08
C GLU A 191 26.88 9.98 -21.55
N ALA A 192 26.34 9.75 -22.74
CA ALA A 192 26.17 8.44 -23.30
C ALA A 192 27.52 7.69 -23.26
N ILE A 193 27.65 6.78 -22.29
CA ILE A 193 28.77 5.86 -22.22
C ILE A 193 28.58 4.91 -23.40
N GLY A 194 29.29 5.15 -24.48
CA GLY A 194 29.35 4.20 -25.59
C GLY A 194 29.32 4.75 -27.00
N ALA A 195 30.11 5.79 -27.30
CA ALA A 195 30.70 5.85 -28.64
C ALA A 195 32.05 5.16 -28.57
N ARG A 196 32.11 3.86 -28.80
CA ARG A 196 33.36 3.19 -29.09
C ARG A 196 33.83 3.66 -30.46
N GLU A 197 34.95 4.29 -30.45
CA GLU A 197 35.86 4.36 -31.59
C GLU A 197 36.23 2.92 -32.01
N ASP A 198 35.62 2.41 -33.05
CA ASP A 198 36.08 1.32 -33.87
C ASP A 198 36.13 1.90 -35.30
N ASP A 199 37.17 2.68 -35.55
CA ASP A 199 37.67 2.89 -36.93
C ASP A 199 39.09 3.46 -36.87
N ALA A 200 40.08 2.57 -36.88
CA ALA A 200 41.43 2.88 -37.44
C ALA A 200 42.26 1.59 -37.51
N GLY A 201 42.52 1.12 -38.71
CA GLY A 201 43.59 0.17 -39.00
C GLY A 201 43.24 -0.91 -39.97
#